data_7a4069c1cfecfcdc34ba572bb8ce20bb
#
_entry.id   7a4069c1cfecfcdc34ba572bb8ce20bb
#
_cell.length_a   1.000
_cell.length_b   1.000
_cell.length_c   1.000
_cell.angle_alpha   90.00
_cell.angle_beta   90.00
_cell.angle_gamma   90.00
#
_symmetry.space_group_name_H-M   'P 1'
#
loop_
_entity.id
_entity.type
_entity.pdbx_description
1 polymer ?
#
loop_
_entity_poly.entity_id
_entity_poly.type
_entity_poly.pdbx_seq_one_letter_code
_entity_poly.pdbx_strand_id
1 'polypeptide(L)'
;MTQLQVKLHEKQREVFDDPRRFRIVAAGRRFGKSRLAAWLLLIEALQSTSKDVFYVAPTFQQAKDIMWGVLKDLGKDVISSAHENTSVLTLVNGRKIYLKGADRPDTLRGVGLHFLVIDEYADIKPNVWEQILRPALADVQGKALFIGTPKGRNHFYELYKYAEKGTDEDWKEFHYSSYDNPLIPESEIEAAKTSMSSFAFRQEFLASFQAASRDIFKEDWIEYGDEDEEPKDGRYYIAVDLAGFVAVDKEA
;
A
#
# COMPACT_ATOMS: atom_id res chain seq x y z
N MET A 1 33.84 -0.77 -8.67
CA MET A 1 32.39 -1.12 -8.69
C MET A 1 31.78 -0.53 -7.42
N THR A 2 30.83 0.38 -7.57
CA THR A 2 30.14 0.98 -6.44
C THR A 2 29.20 -0.05 -5.83
N GLN A 3 29.42 -0.46 -4.58
CA GLN A 3 28.53 -1.39 -3.88
C GLN A 3 27.45 -0.59 -3.14
N LEU A 4 26.20 -0.80 -3.50
CA LEU A 4 25.07 -0.30 -2.73
C LEU A 4 24.88 -1.18 -1.49
N GLN A 5 24.97 -0.58 -0.29
CA GLN A 5 24.68 -1.26 0.96
C GLN A 5 23.19 -1.11 1.30
N VAL A 6 22.42 -2.13 0.97
CA VAL A 6 20.97 -2.17 1.29
C VAL A 6 20.78 -2.44 2.78
N LYS A 7 20.30 -1.43 3.54
CA LYS A 7 20.01 -1.55 4.97
C LYS A 7 18.50 -1.64 5.18
N LEU A 8 18.03 -2.83 5.49
CA LEU A 8 16.63 -3.17 5.77
C LEU A 8 16.55 -3.98 7.07
N HIS A 9 15.51 -3.79 7.85
CA HIS A 9 15.20 -4.69 8.96
C HIS A 9 14.56 -5.99 8.43
N GLU A 10 14.45 -7.01 9.29
CA GLU A 10 14.04 -8.37 8.92
C GLU A 10 12.74 -8.39 8.10
N LYS A 11 11.68 -7.74 8.57
CA LYS A 11 10.37 -7.72 7.89
C LYS A 11 10.37 -6.97 6.54
N GLN A 12 11.21 -5.95 6.40
CA GLN A 12 11.44 -5.35 5.09
C GLN A 12 12.22 -6.28 4.15
N ARG A 13 13.18 -7.05 4.71
CA ARG A 13 13.97 -8.02 3.95
C ARG A 13 13.08 -9.14 3.40
N GLU A 14 12.11 -9.64 4.16
CA GLU A 14 11.14 -10.62 3.70
C GLU A 14 10.43 -10.15 2.41
N VAL A 15 9.98 -8.90 2.37
CA VAL A 15 9.35 -8.32 1.17
C VAL A 15 10.35 -8.09 0.05
N PHE A 16 11.55 -7.62 0.38
CA PHE A 16 12.58 -7.28 -0.59
C PHE A 16 13.07 -8.51 -1.36
N ASP A 17 13.29 -9.61 -0.66
CA ASP A 17 13.84 -10.85 -1.20
C ASP A 17 12.75 -11.75 -1.84
N ASP A 18 11.46 -11.43 -1.65
CA ASP A 18 10.37 -12.21 -2.26
C ASP A 18 10.38 -12.10 -3.78
N PRO A 19 10.39 -13.22 -4.52
CA PRO A 19 10.53 -13.22 -5.97
C PRO A 19 9.24 -12.91 -6.73
N ARG A 20 8.08 -12.87 -6.06
CA ARG A 20 6.78 -12.72 -6.71
C ARG A 20 6.71 -11.43 -7.51
N ARG A 21 6.02 -11.54 -8.61
CA ARG A 21 5.84 -10.46 -9.56
C ARG A 21 5.05 -9.28 -8.98
N PHE A 22 4.02 -9.60 -8.19
CA PHE A 22 3.13 -8.63 -7.57
C PHE A 22 3.14 -8.81 -6.06
N ARG A 23 3.59 -7.81 -5.35
CA ARG A 23 3.69 -7.81 -3.89
C ARG A 23 2.79 -6.75 -3.29
N ILE A 24 1.99 -7.12 -2.30
CA ILE A 24 1.07 -6.23 -1.61
C ILE A 24 1.50 -6.12 -0.16
N VAL A 25 1.82 -4.91 0.30
CA VAL A 25 2.26 -4.66 1.67
C VAL A 25 1.28 -3.73 2.36
N ALA A 26 0.41 -4.30 3.17
CA ALA A 26 -0.41 -3.58 4.12
C ALA A 26 0.39 -3.40 5.41
N ALA A 27 0.82 -2.18 5.71
CA ALA A 27 1.65 -1.97 6.88
C ALA A 27 1.35 -0.66 7.60
N GLY A 28 1.48 -0.70 8.94
CA GLY A 28 1.27 0.43 9.83
C GLY A 28 2.22 1.61 9.53
N ARG A 29 1.89 2.76 10.10
CA ARG A 29 2.76 3.94 10.03
C ARG A 29 4.14 3.63 10.61
N ARG A 30 5.17 4.26 10.05
CA ARG A 30 6.57 4.08 10.49
C ARG A 30 7.13 2.67 10.30
N PHE A 31 6.42 1.72 9.70
CA PHE A 31 7.00 0.43 9.31
C PHE A 31 8.24 0.58 8.41
N GLY A 32 8.33 1.68 7.65
CA GLY A 32 9.42 1.94 6.72
C GLY A 32 9.09 1.56 5.27
N LYS A 33 7.81 1.57 4.90
CA LYS A 33 7.31 1.33 3.52
C LYS A 33 8.07 2.12 2.46
N SER A 34 8.23 3.43 2.66
CA SER A 34 8.89 4.31 1.68
C SER A 34 10.38 3.98 1.51
N ARG A 35 11.09 3.60 2.58
CA ARG A 35 12.50 3.18 2.50
C ARG A 35 12.66 1.87 1.76
N LEU A 36 11.79 0.89 2.02
CA LEU A 36 11.73 -0.37 1.28
C LEU A 36 11.47 -0.13 -0.21
N ALA A 37 10.46 0.70 -0.53
CA ALA A 37 10.11 1.07 -1.89
C ALA A 37 11.27 1.75 -2.63
N ALA A 38 11.99 2.67 -1.96
CA ALA A 38 13.14 3.34 -2.55
C ALA A 38 14.27 2.38 -2.89
N TRP A 39 14.59 1.43 -2.00
CA TRP A 39 15.58 0.40 -2.31
C TRP A 39 15.17 -0.49 -3.48
N LEU A 40 13.92 -0.92 -3.53
CA LEU A 40 13.41 -1.71 -4.66
C LEU A 40 13.44 -0.93 -5.97
N LEU A 41 13.05 0.35 -5.98
CA LEU A 41 13.13 1.21 -7.16
C LEU A 41 14.57 1.33 -7.68
N LEU A 42 15.54 1.55 -6.79
CA LEU A 42 16.96 1.67 -7.17
C LEU A 42 17.50 0.34 -7.75
N ILE A 43 17.24 -0.77 -7.06
CA ILE A 43 17.76 -2.09 -7.48
C ILE A 43 17.11 -2.54 -8.78
N GLU A 44 15.78 -2.48 -8.89
CA GLU A 44 15.05 -2.88 -10.10
C GLU A 44 15.44 -1.98 -11.31
N ALA A 45 15.63 -0.66 -11.09
CA ALA A 45 16.11 0.21 -12.16
C ALA A 45 17.55 -0.10 -12.58
N LEU A 46 18.45 -0.45 -11.66
CA LEU A 46 19.82 -0.87 -11.98
C LEU A 46 19.87 -2.21 -12.71
N GLN A 47 18.97 -3.12 -12.42
CA GLN A 47 18.86 -4.43 -13.06
C GLN A 47 18.15 -4.39 -14.41
N SER A 48 17.34 -3.35 -14.64
CA SER A 48 16.59 -3.24 -15.91
C SER A 48 17.51 -3.02 -17.11
N THR A 49 17.27 -3.79 -18.16
CA THR A 49 18.02 -3.69 -19.43
C THR A 49 17.34 -2.81 -20.47
N SER A 50 16.03 -2.59 -20.37
CA SER A 50 15.27 -1.95 -21.46
C SER A 50 14.25 -0.91 -21.04
N LYS A 51 13.62 -1.04 -19.89
CA LYS A 51 12.51 -0.18 -19.46
C LYS A 51 12.82 0.55 -18.16
N ASP A 52 12.15 1.67 -17.97
CA ASP A 52 12.29 2.49 -16.77
C ASP A 52 11.36 2.02 -15.64
N VAL A 53 11.43 2.66 -14.51
CA VAL A 53 10.61 2.33 -13.33
C VAL A 53 9.83 3.56 -12.85
N PHE A 54 8.63 3.31 -12.31
CA PHE A 54 7.77 4.36 -11.76
C PHE A 54 7.55 4.19 -10.27
N TYR A 55 7.50 5.32 -9.58
CA TYR A 55 6.87 5.45 -8.28
C TYR A 55 5.62 6.32 -8.44
N VAL A 56 4.48 5.79 -8.05
CA VAL A 56 3.17 6.44 -8.19
C VAL A 56 2.55 6.62 -6.82
N ALA A 57 2.19 7.85 -6.48
CA ALA A 57 1.42 8.21 -5.28
C ALA A 57 0.09 8.85 -5.68
N PRO A 58 -0.86 9.09 -4.76
CA PRO A 58 -2.15 9.69 -5.09
C PRO A 58 -2.03 11.01 -5.85
N THR A 59 -1.06 11.87 -5.47
CA THR A 59 -0.76 13.10 -6.20
C THR A 59 0.73 13.22 -6.52
N PHE A 60 1.07 14.00 -7.55
CA PHE A 60 2.47 14.26 -7.91
C PHE A 60 3.24 14.95 -6.77
N GLN A 61 2.61 15.87 -6.05
CA GLN A 61 3.24 16.56 -4.93
C GLN A 61 3.58 15.56 -3.81
N GLN A 62 2.65 14.66 -3.45
CA GLN A 62 2.91 13.61 -2.47
C GLN A 62 4.04 12.67 -2.92
N ALA A 63 4.06 12.27 -4.20
CA ALA A 63 5.15 11.46 -4.73
C ALA A 63 6.51 12.13 -4.53
N LYS A 64 6.60 13.43 -4.81
CA LYS A 64 7.83 14.21 -4.64
C LYS A 64 8.21 14.36 -3.17
N ASP A 65 7.27 14.75 -2.32
CA ASP A 65 7.52 15.00 -0.89
C ASP A 65 7.97 13.73 -0.15
N ILE A 66 7.39 12.58 -0.49
CA ILE A 66 7.69 11.30 0.17
C ILE A 66 9.00 10.70 -0.36
N MET A 67 9.20 10.68 -1.69
CA MET A 67 10.18 9.78 -2.29
C MET A 67 11.43 10.48 -2.83
N TRP A 68 11.34 11.77 -3.25
CA TRP A 68 12.44 12.45 -3.92
C TRP A 68 13.72 12.53 -3.08
N GLY A 69 13.59 12.99 -1.84
CA GLY A 69 14.71 13.08 -0.90
C GLY A 69 15.30 11.72 -0.54
N VAL A 70 14.43 10.75 -0.29
CA VAL A 70 14.84 9.38 0.08
C VAL A 70 15.63 8.71 -1.04
N LEU A 71 15.19 8.82 -2.30
CA LEU A 71 15.90 8.26 -3.44
C LEU A 71 17.26 8.93 -3.65
N LYS A 72 17.35 10.25 -3.53
CA LYS A 72 18.62 10.98 -3.69
C LYS A 72 19.63 10.60 -2.59
N ASP A 73 19.16 10.45 -1.36
CA ASP A 73 20.03 10.03 -0.25
C ASP A 73 20.55 8.61 -0.43
N LEU A 74 19.65 7.66 -0.67
CA LEU A 74 20.01 6.24 -0.81
C LEU A 74 20.76 5.93 -2.11
N GLY A 75 20.43 6.63 -3.19
CA GLY A 75 20.99 6.41 -4.52
C GLY A 75 22.15 7.31 -4.91
N LYS A 76 22.71 8.12 -3.98
CA LYS A 76 23.74 9.13 -4.28
C LYS A 76 24.91 8.61 -5.13
N ASP A 77 25.32 7.37 -4.92
CA ASP A 77 26.47 6.76 -5.60
C ASP A 77 26.13 6.15 -6.97
N VAL A 78 24.84 6.05 -7.32
CA VAL A 78 24.35 5.44 -8.57
C VAL A 78 23.45 6.36 -9.39
N ILE A 79 23.12 7.54 -8.88
CA ILE A 79 22.38 8.56 -9.64
C ILE A 79 23.37 9.40 -10.43
N SER A 80 23.23 9.42 -11.77
CA SER A 80 24.04 10.23 -12.68
C SER A 80 23.47 11.64 -12.87
N SER A 81 22.14 11.81 -12.83
CA SER A 81 21.50 13.12 -12.89
C SER A 81 20.13 13.13 -12.20
N ALA A 82 19.70 14.31 -11.74
CA ALA A 82 18.43 14.54 -11.08
C ALA A 82 17.75 15.80 -11.65
N HIS A 83 16.54 15.65 -12.18
CA HIS A 83 15.74 16.74 -12.73
C HIS A 83 14.62 17.11 -11.76
N GLU A 84 14.85 18.17 -10.97
CA GLU A 84 13.95 18.60 -9.88
C GLU A 84 12.53 18.94 -10.35
N ASN A 85 12.39 19.61 -11.51
CA ASN A 85 11.09 20.07 -11.99
C ASN A 85 10.18 18.91 -12.44
N THR A 86 10.76 17.90 -13.05
CA THR A 86 10.02 16.73 -13.56
C THR A 86 10.07 15.54 -12.61
N SER A 87 10.85 15.66 -11.53
CA SER A 87 11.10 14.60 -10.54
C SER A 87 11.52 13.28 -11.21
N VAL A 88 12.56 13.37 -12.04
CA VAL A 88 13.15 12.23 -12.75
C VAL A 88 14.61 12.07 -12.31
N LEU A 89 14.96 10.87 -11.87
CA LEU A 89 16.34 10.47 -11.59
C LEU A 89 16.85 9.58 -12.71
N THR A 90 18.04 9.86 -13.22
CA THR A 90 18.73 8.99 -14.17
C THR A 90 19.87 8.27 -13.45
N LEU A 91 19.95 6.96 -13.59
CA LEU A 91 20.98 6.14 -12.97
C LEU A 91 22.21 5.99 -13.89
N VAL A 92 23.31 5.49 -13.34
CA VAL A 92 24.58 5.28 -14.06
C VAL A 92 24.46 4.31 -15.24
N ASN A 93 23.45 3.42 -15.26
CA ASN A 93 23.14 2.54 -16.39
C ASN A 93 22.21 3.18 -17.43
N GLY A 94 21.87 4.47 -17.28
CA GLY A 94 20.96 5.21 -18.17
C GLY A 94 19.47 5.00 -17.88
N ARG A 95 19.09 4.10 -16.97
CA ARG A 95 17.68 3.89 -16.59
C ARG A 95 17.17 5.03 -15.73
N LYS A 96 15.87 5.26 -15.79
CA LYS A 96 15.24 6.37 -15.10
C LYS A 96 14.22 5.90 -14.08
N ILE A 97 14.15 6.63 -13.00
CA ILE A 97 13.10 6.53 -11.97
C ILE A 97 12.23 7.78 -12.10
N TYR A 98 10.96 7.61 -12.37
CA TYR A 98 10.00 8.70 -12.47
C TYR A 98 9.09 8.72 -11.25
N LEU A 99 8.91 9.90 -10.66
CA LEU A 99 7.87 10.12 -9.66
C LEU A 99 6.63 10.66 -10.36
N LYS A 100 5.48 10.07 -10.10
CA LYS A 100 4.22 10.33 -10.78
C LYS A 100 3.06 10.45 -9.80
N GLY A 101 2.03 11.21 -10.18
CA GLY A 101 0.77 11.29 -9.46
C GLY A 101 -0.34 10.54 -10.20
N ALA A 102 -1.17 9.81 -9.47
CA ALA A 102 -2.36 9.15 -9.98
C ALA A 102 -3.53 10.13 -10.26
N ASP A 103 -3.42 11.36 -9.76
CA ASP A 103 -4.36 12.46 -10.02
C ASP A 103 -4.41 12.87 -11.50
N ARG A 104 -3.36 12.54 -12.28
CA ARG A 104 -3.28 12.79 -13.73
C ARG A 104 -3.02 11.47 -14.48
N PRO A 105 -4.01 10.59 -14.59
CA PRO A 105 -3.85 9.24 -15.12
C PRO A 105 -3.28 9.18 -16.55
N ASP A 106 -3.59 10.17 -17.38
CA ASP A 106 -3.11 10.21 -18.77
C ASP A 106 -1.59 10.36 -18.87
N THR A 107 -0.93 10.94 -17.85
CA THR A 107 0.54 11.04 -17.80
C THR A 107 1.25 9.70 -17.53
N LEU A 108 0.48 8.68 -17.19
CA LEU A 108 0.97 7.33 -16.90
C LEU A 108 0.85 6.39 -18.11
N ARG A 109 0.19 6.84 -19.21
CA ARG A 109 -0.07 6.03 -20.40
C ARG A 109 1.11 6.03 -21.38
N GLY A 110 1.12 5.06 -22.30
CA GLY A 110 2.04 5.01 -23.43
C GLY A 110 3.47 4.63 -23.10
N VAL A 111 3.71 4.03 -21.93
CA VAL A 111 5.03 3.58 -21.48
C VAL A 111 5.02 2.10 -21.15
N GLY A 112 6.14 1.41 -21.38
CA GLY A 112 6.38 0.08 -20.82
C GLY A 112 7.25 0.20 -19.58
N LEU A 113 6.94 -0.55 -18.53
CA LEU A 113 7.59 -0.45 -17.23
C LEU A 113 8.25 -1.77 -16.83
N HIS A 114 9.48 -1.68 -16.31
CA HIS A 114 10.17 -2.80 -15.69
C HIS A 114 9.67 -3.06 -14.27
N PHE A 115 9.52 -2.00 -13.49
CA PHE A 115 9.06 -2.06 -12.11
C PHE A 115 8.18 -0.85 -11.76
N LEU A 116 7.23 -1.08 -10.89
CA LEU A 116 6.27 -0.08 -10.45
C LEU A 116 6.06 -0.17 -8.95
N VAL A 117 6.14 0.96 -8.25
CA VAL A 117 5.62 1.10 -6.89
C VAL A 117 4.35 1.94 -6.93
N ILE A 118 3.29 1.46 -6.30
CA ILE A 118 2.05 2.21 -6.06
C ILE A 118 1.94 2.43 -4.56
N ASP A 119 2.16 3.66 -4.14
CA ASP A 119 2.12 4.06 -2.72
C ASP A 119 0.76 4.64 -2.36
N GLU A 120 0.33 4.38 -1.11
CA GLU A 120 -0.99 4.72 -0.58
C GLU A 120 -2.11 4.26 -1.54
N TYR A 121 -2.03 3.00 -1.99
CA TYR A 121 -2.93 2.43 -2.99
C TYR A 121 -4.41 2.55 -2.61
N ALA A 122 -4.73 2.54 -1.32
CA ALA A 122 -6.08 2.76 -0.81
C ALA A 122 -6.70 4.11 -1.25
N ASP A 123 -5.88 5.11 -1.58
CA ASP A 123 -6.30 6.45 -2.02
C ASP A 123 -6.28 6.63 -3.54
N ILE A 124 -5.79 5.65 -4.28
CA ILE A 124 -5.71 5.69 -5.75
C ILE A 124 -6.95 5.00 -6.34
N LYS A 125 -7.55 5.60 -7.36
CA LYS A 125 -8.72 5.00 -8.02
C LYS A 125 -8.36 3.66 -8.68
N PRO A 126 -9.17 2.60 -8.53
CA PRO A 126 -8.87 1.25 -9.04
C PRO A 126 -8.56 1.22 -10.53
N ASN A 127 -9.25 2.03 -11.34
CA ASN A 127 -9.06 2.07 -12.78
C ASN A 127 -7.66 2.52 -13.22
N VAL A 128 -6.92 3.24 -12.36
CA VAL A 128 -5.52 3.61 -12.64
C VAL A 128 -4.64 2.36 -12.73
N TRP A 129 -4.84 1.42 -11.82
CA TRP A 129 -4.17 0.12 -11.88
C TRP A 129 -4.66 -0.70 -13.06
N GLU A 130 -5.96 -0.96 -13.11
CA GLU A 130 -6.54 -1.95 -14.03
C GLU A 130 -6.38 -1.56 -15.51
N GLN A 131 -6.58 -0.28 -15.84
CA GLN A 131 -6.65 0.20 -17.22
C GLN A 131 -5.36 0.84 -17.72
N ILE A 132 -4.44 1.23 -16.82
CA ILE A 132 -3.27 2.00 -17.20
C ILE A 132 -1.96 1.30 -16.78
N LEU A 133 -1.79 1.08 -15.48
CA LEU A 133 -0.49 0.63 -14.96
C LEU A 133 -0.27 -0.87 -15.18
N ARG A 134 -1.30 -1.69 -15.01
CA ARG A 134 -1.20 -3.14 -15.25
C ARG A 134 -0.84 -3.47 -16.72
N PRO A 135 -1.47 -2.84 -17.73
CA PRO A 135 -1.03 -2.99 -19.13
C PRO A 135 0.41 -2.55 -19.39
N ALA A 136 0.89 -1.48 -18.75
CA ALA A 136 2.27 -0.97 -18.92
C ALA A 136 3.36 -1.96 -18.50
N LEU A 137 3.02 -2.97 -17.68
CA LEU A 137 3.93 -4.04 -17.27
C LEU A 137 3.95 -5.26 -18.21
N ALA A 138 3.09 -5.29 -19.23
CA ALA A 138 2.89 -6.48 -20.07
C ALA A 138 4.09 -6.79 -20.95
N ASP A 139 4.69 -5.76 -21.58
CA ASP A 139 5.75 -5.91 -22.62
C ASP A 139 6.97 -6.69 -22.13
N VAL A 140 7.35 -6.53 -20.88
CA VAL A 140 8.57 -7.11 -20.30
C VAL A 140 8.30 -7.94 -19.04
N GLN A 141 7.04 -8.30 -18.82
CA GLN A 141 6.60 -8.98 -17.59
C GLN A 141 7.05 -8.23 -16.32
N GLY A 142 6.94 -6.90 -16.39
CA GLY A 142 7.35 -6.02 -15.29
C GLY A 142 6.63 -6.35 -13.99
N LYS A 143 7.25 -5.98 -12.87
CA LYS A 143 6.78 -6.28 -11.50
C LYS A 143 6.10 -5.08 -10.87
N ALA A 144 5.28 -5.29 -9.85
CA ALA A 144 4.70 -4.21 -9.06
C ALA A 144 4.73 -4.48 -7.55
N LEU A 145 4.91 -3.39 -6.80
CA LEU A 145 4.79 -3.34 -5.36
C LEU A 145 3.68 -2.36 -4.99
N PHE A 146 2.66 -2.86 -4.31
CA PHE A 146 1.60 -2.05 -3.71
C PHE A 146 1.91 -1.85 -2.23
N ILE A 147 1.95 -0.62 -1.78
CA ILE A 147 2.17 -0.30 -0.38
C ILE A 147 1.12 0.69 0.11
N GLY A 148 0.80 0.64 1.38
CA GLY A 148 -0.13 1.58 1.99
C GLY A 148 -0.55 1.16 3.39
N THR A 149 -1.20 2.11 4.07
CA THR A 149 -1.94 1.83 5.29
C THR A 149 -3.39 1.50 4.90
N PRO A 150 -3.98 0.41 5.41
CA PRO A 150 -5.37 0.06 5.13
C PRO A 150 -6.35 1.18 5.47
N LYS A 151 -7.40 1.33 4.65
CA LYS A 151 -8.49 2.28 4.87
C LYS A 151 -9.84 1.59 4.69
N GLY A 152 -10.19 0.74 5.66
CA GLY A 152 -11.38 -0.09 5.60
C GLY A 152 -11.31 -1.16 4.49
N ARG A 153 -12.47 -1.73 4.13
CA ARG A 153 -12.60 -2.79 3.13
C ARG A 153 -12.87 -2.21 1.73
N ASN A 154 -11.86 -1.56 1.16
CA ASN A 154 -11.90 -0.99 -0.19
C ASN A 154 -11.15 -1.89 -1.20
N HIS A 155 -10.88 -1.39 -2.41
CA HIS A 155 -10.15 -2.10 -3.46
C HIS A 155 -8.73 -2.57 -3.05
N PHE A 156 -8.08 -1.90 -2.08
CA PHE A 156 -6.81 -2.36 -1.52
C PHE A 156 -7.02 -3.64 -0.69
N TYR A 157 -8.10 -3.70 0.09
CA TYR A 157 -8.49 -4.91 0.80
C TYR A 157 -8.83 -6.06 -0.17
N GLU A 158 -9.60 -5.78 -1.24
CA GLU A 158 -9.95 -6.79 -2.23
C GLU A 158 -8.71 -7.38 -2.92
N LEU A 159 -7.74 -6.51 -3.28
CA LEU A 159 -6.49 -6.96 -3.89
C LEU A 159 -5.63 -7.77 -2.90
N TYR A 160 -5.59 -7.33 -1.63
CA TYR A 160 -4.92 -8.07 -0.55
C TYR A 160 -5.54 -9.48 -0.38
N LYS A 161 -6.86 -9.56 -0.32
CA LYS A 161 -7.59 -10.85 -0.20
C LYS A 161 -7.43 -11.73 -1.44
N TYR A 162 -7.28 -11.14 -2.62
CA TYR A 162 -6.95 -11.89 -3.83
C TYR A 162 -5.59 -12.58 -3.70
N ALA A 163 -4.56 -11.86 -3.27
CA ALA A 163 -3.24 -12.43 -3.07
C ALA A 163 -3.20 -13.48 -1.93
N GLU A 164 -3.93 -13.22 -0.84
CA GLU A 164 -4.02 -14.11 0.33
C GLU A 164 -4.62 -15.49 -0.03
N LYS A 165 -5.50 -15.57 -1.02
CA LYS A 165 -6.05 -16.85 -1.49
C LYS A 165 -4.98 -17.81 -2.04
N GLY A 166 -3.84 -17.28 -2.48
CA GLY A 166 -2.72 -18.07 -2.99
C GLY A 166 -3.02 -18.87 -4.27
N THR A 167 -4.09 -18.52 -5.01
CA THR A 167 -4.47 -19.19 -6.27
C THR A 167 -3.66 -18.73 -7.46
N ASP A 168 -3.00 -17.58 -7.36
CA ASP A 168 -2.13 -16.99 -8.37
C ASP A 168 -0.72 -16.85 -7.78
N GLU A 169 0.22 -17.67 -8.26
CA GLU A 169 1.59 -17.73 -7.76
C GLU A 169 2.40 -16.46 -8.01
N ASP A 170 1.95 -15.59 -8.92
CA ASP A 170 2.57 -14.30 -9.20
C ASP A 170 2.34 -13.29 -8.05
N TRP A 171 1.40 -13.54 -7.14
CA TRP A 171 0.97 -12.61 -6.10
C TRP A 171 1.38 -13.05 -4.71
N LYS A 172 1.78 -12.06 -3.90
CA LYS A 172 2.07 -12.26 -2.47
C LYS A 172 1.64 -11.05 -1.65
N GLU A 173 0.95 -11.33 -0.57
CA GLU A 173 0.58 -10.34 0.44
C GLU A 173 1.53 -10.39 1.64
N PHE A 174 1.67 -9.23 2.27
CA PHE A 174 2.39 -9.03 3.52
C PHE A 174 1.59 -8.11 4.41
N HIS A 175 1.49 -8.45 5.69
CA HIS A 175 0.81 -7.64 6.68
C HIS A 175 1.73 -7.41 7.87
N TYR A 176 1.97 -6.12 8.17
CA TYR A 176 2.85 -5.73 9.26
C TYR A 176 2.26 -4.57 10.05
N SER A 177 2.49 -4.58 11.34
CA SER A 177 2.19 -3.48 12.26
C SER A 177 3.36 -2.51 12.40
N SER A 178 3.17 -1.43 13.13
CA SER A 178 4.26 -0.54 13.54
C SER A 178 5.25 -1.20 14.50
N TYR A 179 4.82 -2.22 15.25
CA TYR A 179 5.68 -2.99 16.16
C TYR A 179 6.72 -3.84 15.42
N ASP A 180 6.49 -4.15 14.14
CA ASP A 180 7.42 -4.93 13.31
C ASP A 180 8.64 -4.13 12.85
N ASN A 181 8.71 -2.83 13.16
CA ASN A 181 9.89 -2.03 12.92
C ASN A 181 10.72 -1.88 14.22
N PRO A 182 11.86 -2.57 14.34
CA PRO A 182 12.69 -2.53 15.56
C PRO A 182 13.36 -1.17 15.80
N LEU A 183 13.25 -0.22 14.88
CA LEU A 183 13.82 1.12 15.01
C LEU A 183 12.86 2.11 15.69
N ILE A 184 11.62 1.70 15.96
CA ILE A 184 10.64 2.53 16.69
C ILE A 184 10.64 2.07 18.15
N PRO A 185 10.85 2.97 19.11
CA PRO A 185 10.65 2.63 20.51
C PRO A 185 9.20 2.20 20.76
N GLU A 186 9.00 1.06 21.42
CA GLU A 186 7.66 0.55 21.75
C GLU A 186 6.87 1.56 22.58
N SER A 187 7.55 2.32 23.44
CA SER A 187 6.95 3.41 24.23
C SER A 187 6.21 4.46 23.37
N GLU A 188 6.72 4.76 22.17
CA GLU A 188 6.05 5.70 21.25
C GLU A 188 4.75 5.11 20.68
N ILE A 189 4.72 3.81 20.43
CA ILE A 189 3.54 3.12 19.93
C ILE A 189 2.49 3.04 21.04
N GLU A 190 2.89 2.73 22.27
CA GLU A 190 1.98 2.70 23.44
C GLU A 190 1.45 4.10 23.79
N ALA A 191 2.27 5.14 23.66
CA ALA A 191 1.81 6.52 23.83
C ALA A 191 0.75 6.91 22.79
N ALA A 192 0.95 6.50 21.53
CA ALA A 192 -0.04 6.70 20.47
C ALA A 192 -1.35 5.94 20.78
N LYS A 193 -1.25 4.69 21.23
CA LYS A 193 -2.41 3.87 21.62
C LYS A 193 -3.26 4.50 22.73
N THR A 194 -2.60 5.18 23.69
CA THR A 194 -3.29 5.86 24.79
C THR A 194 -3.97 7.16 24.33
N SER A 195 -3.39 7.87 23.36
CA SER A 195 -3.84 9.20 22.92
C SER A 195 -4.81 9.18 21.73
N MET A 196 -4.93 8.05 21.04
CA MET A 196 -5.77 7.89 19.85
C MET A 196 -7.04 7.09 20.16
N SER A 197 -8.06 7.23 19.29
CA SER A 197 -9.19 6.29 19.33
C SER A 197 -8.71 4.88 18.98
N SER A 198 -9.33 3.86 19.56
CA SER A 198 -8.98 2.45 19.29
C SER A 198 -9.07 2.10 17.79
N PHE A 199 -10.04 2.69 17.10
CA PHE A 199 -10.18 2.53 15.64
C PHE A 199 -8.99 3.13 14.90
N ALA A 200 -8.64 4.40 15.16
CA ALA A 200 -7.51 5.05 14.49
C ALA A 200 -6.18 4.33 14.80
N PHE A 201 -5.98 3.88 16.02
CA PHE A 201 -4.80 3.11 16.39
C PHE A 201 -4.71 1.78 15.62
N ARG A 202 -5.79 1.01 15.58
CA ARG A 202 -5.83 -0.25 14.82
C ARG A 202 -5.55 -0.03 13.34
N GLN A 203 -6.15 1.00 12.73
CA GLN A 203 -5.92 1.32 11.32
C GLN A 203 -4.49 1.77 11.06
N GLU A 204 -4.01 2.78 11.78
CA GLU A 204 -2.76 3.47 11.47
C GLU A 204 -1.51 2.70 11.96
N PHE A 205 -1.60 2.01 13.11
CA PHE A 205 -0.46 1.32 13.71
C PHE A 205 -0.49 -0.19 13.51
N LEU A 206 -1.67 -0.82 13.54
CA LEU A 206 -1.79 -2.26 13.34
C LEU A 206 -2.13 -2.66 11.91
N ALA A 207 -2.25 -1.70 11.00
CA ALA A 207 -2.62 -1.93 9.60
C ALA A 207 -3.93 -2.72 9.43
N SER A 208 -4.90 -2.49 10.33
CA SER A 208 -6.17 -3.21 10.28
C SER A 208 -7.04 -2.75 9.13
N PHE A 209 -7.60 -3.71 8.38
CA PHE A 209 -8.60 -3.47 7.34
C PHE A 209 -10.03 -3.32 7.91
N GLN A 210 -10.20 -3.16 9.21
CA GLN A 210 -11.52 -2.92 9.77
C GLN A 210 -12.12 -1.67 9.14
N ALA A 211 -13.36 -1.79 8.67
CA ALA A 211 -14.13 -0.61 8.29
C ALA A 211 -14.31 0.27 9.53
N ALA A 212 -14.33 1.60 9.34
CA ALA A 212 -14.94 2.45 10.34
C ALA A 212 -16.40 2.00 10.42
N SER A 213 -16.69 1.10 11.34
CA SER A 213 -18.08 0.92 11.67
C SER A 213 -18.54 2.27 12.21
N ARG A 214 -19.52 2.86 11.59
CA ARG A 214 -20.41 3.81 12.28
C ARG A 214 -21.21 2.95 13.27
N ASP A 215 -20.49 2.20 14.11
CA ASP A 215 -21.07 1.20 14.96
C ASP A 215 -21.83 1.93 16.06
N ILE A 216 -23.11 2.03 15.85
CA ILE A 216 -24.09 2.21 16.91
C ILE A 216 -23.88 1.12 17.97
N PHE A 217 -23.36 -0.04 17.55
CA PHE A 217 -23.00 -1.17 18.43
C PHE A 217 -21.49 -1.36 18.45
N LYS A 218 -20.88 -1.30 19.62
CA LYS A 218 -19.48 -1.69 19.81
C LYS A 218 -19.41 -3.22 19.78
N GLU A 219 -18.36 -3.75 19.17
CA GLU A 219 -18.12 -5.21 19.08
C GLU A 219 -18.12 -5.86 20.48
N ASP A 220 -17.63 -5.13 21.50
CA ASP A 220 -17.63 -5.52 22.92
C ASP A 220 -19.05 -5.62 23.54
N TRP A 221 -20.07 -5.18 22.81
CA TRP A 221 -21.47 -5.27 23.22
C TRP A 221 -22.22 -6.43 22.57
N ILE A 222 -21.56 -7.16 21.67
CA ILE A 222 -22.16 -8.29 20.97
C ILE A 222 -21.83 -9.54 21.77
N GLU A 223 -22.85 -10.11 22.40
CA GLU A 223 -22.78 -11.43 23.01
C GLU A 223 -23.28 -12.46 21.98
N TYR A 224 -22.48 -13.46 21.73
CA TYR A 224 -22.87 -14.59 20.91
C TYR A 224 -23.48 -15.66 21.83
N GLY A 225 -24.78 -15.90 21.70
CA GLY A 225 -25.45 -17.02 22.38
C GLY A 225 -25.22 -18.33 21.63
N ASP A 226 -25.27 -19.45 22.32
CA ASP A 226 -25.28 -20.77 21.70
C ASP A 226 -26.59 -20.99 20.95
N GLU A 227 -26.53 -21.62 19.76
CA GLU A 227 -27.69 -21.94 18.92
C GLU A 227 -28.75 -22.80 19.63
N ASP A 228 -28.39 -23.46 20.74
CA ASP A 228 -29.27 -24.34 21.52
C ASP A 228 -30.09 -23.59 22.61
N GLU A 229 -29.90 -22.30 22.80
CA GLU A 229 -30.64 -21.47 23.79
C GLU A 229 -31.85 -20.74 23.18
N GLU A 230 -32.54 -21.31 22.23
CA GLU A 230 -33.81 -20.74 21.77
C GLU A 230 -34.86 -20.84 22.91
N PRO A 231 -35.39 -19.72 23.43
CA PRO A 231 -36.46 -19.75 24.40
C PRO A 231 -37.70 -20.37 23.74
N LYS A 232 -38.15 -21.47 24.27
CA LYS A 232 -39.27 -22.29 23.72
C LYS A 232 -40.63 -21.57 23.74
N ASP A 233 -40.77 -20.52 24.54
CA ASP A 233 -41.98 -19.73 24.67
C ASP A 233 -41.62 -18.24 24.75
N GLY A 234 -41.71 -17.51 23.64
CA GLY A 234 -41.43 -16.08 23.61
C GLY A 234 -41.92 -15.39 22.33
N ARG A 235 -42.11 -14.07 22.43
CA ARG A 235 -42.31 -13.21 21.26
C ARG A 235 -40.95 -12.64 20.86
N TYR A 236 -40.56 -12.87 19.60
CA TYR A 236 -39.34 -12.32 19.04
C TYR A 236 -39.59 -10.95 18.46
N TYR A 237 -38.72 -10.00 18.74
CA TYR A 237 -38.75 -8.66 18.15
C TYR A 237 -37.42 -8.42 17.43
N ILE A 238 -37.50 -8.10 16.16
CA ILE A 238 -36.36 -7.67 15.38
C ILE A 238 -36.52 -6.16 15.15
N ALA A 239 -35.59 -5.37 15.69
CA ALA A 239 -35.50 -3.95 15.38
C ALA A 239 -34.38 -3.74 14.33
N VAL A 240 -34.73 -3.14 13.19
CA VAL A 240 -33.80 -2.78 12.15
C VAL A 240 -33.85 -1.27 11.98
N ASP A 241 -32.75 -0.57 12.31
CA ASP A 241 -32.58 0.84 12.00
C ASP A 241 -31.95 0.98 10.61
N LEU A 242 -32.71 1.55 9.68
CA LEU A 242 -32.28 1.85 8.31
C LEU A 242 -31.65 3.26 8.19
N ALA A 243 -31.40 3.96 9.29
CA ALA A 243 -30.74 5.25 9.30
C ALA A 243 -29.28 5.13 8.83
N GLY A 244 -29.06 5.36 7.57
CA GLY A 244 -27.72 5.27 6.92
C GLY A 244 -27.79 4.85 5.46
N PHE A 245 -28.93 4.42 4.99
CA PHE A 245 -29.15 4.26 3.56
C PHE A 245 -29.43 5.64 2.95
N VAL A 246 -28.43 6.24 2.31
CA VAL A 246 -28.69 7.38 1.42
C VAL A 246 -29.39 6.80 0.21
N ALA A 247 -30.65 7.20 -0.01
CA ALA A 247 -31.35 6.94 -1.26
C ALA A 247 -30.51 7.54 -2.39
N VAL A 248 -30.00 6.69 -3.27
CA VAL A 248 -29.45 7.16 -4.55
C VAL A 248 -30.65 7.47 -5.41
N ASP A 249 -30.97 8.77 -5.55
CA ASP A 249 -31.95 9.23 -6.54
C ASP A 249 -31.51 8.72 -7.91
N LYS A 250 -32.27 7.80 -8.45
CA LYS A 250 -32.24 7.50 -9.88
C LYS A 250 -32.93 8.62 -10.59
N GLU A 251 -32.17 9.60 -11.07
CA GLU A 251 -32.66 10.46 -12.13
C GLU A 251 -32.76 9.66 -13.44
N ALA A 252 -33.89 9.80 -14.08
CA ALA A 252 -34.32 9.18 -15.33
C ALA A 252 -33.53 9.70 -16.55
#